data_8d3224cb457f532e41b86c84b5f93678
#
_entry.id   8d3224cb457f532e41b86c84b5f93678
#
_cell.length_a   1.000
_cell.length_b   1.000
_cell.length_c   1.000
_cell.angle_alpha   90.00
_cell.angle_beta   90.00
_cell.angle_gamma   90.00
#
_symmetry.space_group_name_H-M   'P 1'
#
loop_
_entity.id
_entity.type
_entity.pdbx_description
1 polymer ?
#
loop_
_entity_poly.entity_id
_entity_poly.type
_entity_poly.pdbx_seq_one_letter_code
_entity_poly.pdbx_strand_id
1 'polypeptide(L)'
;MNAVADLNTTSDCAIADITLADWGRREIRIAETEMPGLMAIREEFAAGQPLRGARITGSLHMTIQTAVLIETLQALGAEVRWASCNIFSTQDHAAAAIAASGTPVFAVKGESLEDYWDYTHRIFEWSDGGYSNMILDDGGDATLLLHLGARAESDMAVLSNPTSEEERVLFAAIKAKIARDPKWYSTRLGHIKGVTEETTTGVHRLYQMHQRGELRFPAINVNDSVTKSKFDNLYGCRESLVDGIKRATDVMVAGKVAVVAGYGDVGKGSAQALRALSAQVWVTEIDPICALQAAMEGYRVVTMDYACDKADIFVTATGNYHVITHDYMARMKDQAIVCNIGHFDNEIDVAGIEKYTWEEIKPQVDHVIFPDGKRIILLAKGRLVNLGCATGHPSYVMSSSFANQTIAQIELFTQTAKYPVGVYTLPKHLDEKVARLQLKKLNAQLTVLTDQQATYIGVPKDGPYKADHYRY
;
A
#
# COMPACT_ATOMS: atom_id res chain seq x y z
N MET A 1 24.33 -5.13 -29.42
CA MET A 1 23.04 -5.21 -28.69
C MET A 1 23.01 -6.35 -27.66
N ASN A 2 24.11 -6.74 -27.01
CA ASN A 2 24.13 -7.89 -26.06
C ASN A 2 24.85 -7.60 -24.73
N ALA A 3 25.02 -6.32 -24.37
CA ALA A 3 25.69 -5.99 -23.09
C ALA A 3 24.71 -5.53 -21.99
N VAL A 4 23.44 -5.28 -22.31
CA VAL A 4 22.44 -4.76 -21.33
C VAL A 4 21.78 -5.89 -20.53
N ALA A 5 21.68 -7.10 -21.12
CA ALA A 5 21.07 -8.23 -20.44
C ALA A 5 21.88 -8.80 -19.27
N ASP A 6 23.21 -8.65 -19.27
CA ASP A 6 24.09 -9.22 -18.23
C ASP A 6 24.20 -8.35 -16.97
N LEU A 7 23.90 -7.06 -17.02
CA LEU A 7 23.93 -6.18 -15.85
C LEU A 7 22.71 -6.35 -14.93
N ASN A 8 21.59 -6.82 -15.45
CA ASN A 8 20.34 -6.99 -14.69
C ASN A 8 20.34 -8.23 -13.78
N THR A 9 21.26 -9.18 -13.97
CA THR A 9 21.26 -10.45 -13.22
C THR A 9 22.51 -10.73 -12.39
N THR A 10 23.58 -9.94 -12.53
CA THR A 10 24.87 -10.13 -11.81
C THR A 10 25.04 -9.20 -10.61
N SER A 11 24.23 -8.16 -10.45
CA SER A 11 24.15 -7.32 -9.26
C SER A 11 23.10 -7.85 -8.29
N ASP A 12 23.23 -7.51 -7.01
CA ASP A 12 22.24 -7.85 -5.96
C ASP A 12 20.95 -7.00 -6.14
N CYS A 13 20.34 -7.07 -7.30
CA CYS A 13 19.09 -6.41 -7.67
C CYS A 13 18.34 -7.16 -8.78
N ALA A 14 17.06 -6.84 -8.97
CA ALA A 14 16.24 -7.22 -10.13
C ALA A 14 15.39 -6.02 -10.53
N ILE A 15 15.69 -5.41 -11.66
CA ILE A 15 15.04 -4.22 -12.20
C ILE A 15 14.86 -4.36 -13.72
N ALA A 16 13.90 -3.64 -14.29
CA ALA A 16 13.60 -3.74 -15.70
C ALA A 16 14.74 -3.19 -16.59
N ASP A 17 15.21 -1.97 -16.31
CA ASP A 17 16.22 -1.29 -17.14
C ASP A 17 16.97 -0.22 -16.32
N ILE A 18 18.27 -0.42 -16.11
CA ILE A 18 19.12 0.52 -15.36
C ILE A 18 19.28 1.87 -16.08
N THR A 19 19.09 1.92 -17.40
CA THR A 19 19.22 3.17 -18.19
C THR A 19 18.15 4.20 -17.84
N LEU A 20 17.07 3.80 -17.14
CA LEU A 20 16.01 4.68 -16.65
C LEU A 20 16.43 5.47 -15.39
N ALA A 21 17.59 5.18 -14.81
CA ALA A 21 18.02 5.77 -13.52
C ALA A 21 18.05 7.30 -13.52
N ASP A 22 18.56 7.92 -14.58
CA ASP A 22 18.64 9.39 -14.70
C ASP A 22 17.24 10.03 -14.78
N TRP A 23 16.28 9.39 -15.41
CA TRP A 23 14.89 9.84 -15.41
C TRP A 23 14.30 9.72 -14.00
N GLY A 24 14.42 8.55 -13.36
CA GLY A 24 13.97 8.36 -12.00
C GLY A 24 14.56 9.39 -11.03
N ARG A 25 15.85 9.68 -11.13
CA ARG A 25 16.51 10.69 -10.29
C ARG A 25 15.93 12.08 -10.46
N ARG A 26 15.55 12.46 -11.67
CA ARG A 26 14.90 13.77 -11.90
C ARG A 26 13.53 13.86 -11.25
N GLU A 27 12.73 12.78 -11.33
CA GLU A 27 11.41 12.75 -10.68
C GLU A 27 11.50 12.67 -9.16
N ILE A 28 12.48 11.92 -8.61
CA ILE A 28 12.74 11.88 -7.17
C ILE A 28 13.02 13.30 -6.63
N ARG A 29 13.80 14.11 -7.35
CA ARG A 29 14.05 15.52 -6.95
C ARG A 29 12.78 16.37 -6.91
N ILE A 30 11.83 16.13 -7.83
CA ILE A 30 10.52 16.79 -7.77
C ILE A 30 9.76 16.32 -6.54
N ALA A 31 9.71 15.00 -6.29
CA ALA A 31 9.02 14.44 -5.14
C ALA A 31 9.57 14.97 -3.81
N GLU A 32 10.88 15.10 -3.65
CA GLU A 32 11.50 15.67 -2.46
C GLU A 32 10.98 17.08 -2.15
N THR A 33 10.72 17.91 -3.17
CA THR A 33 10.14 19.26 -2.97
C THR A 33 8.68 19.22 -2.52
N GLU A 34 7.97 18.13 -2.79
CA GLU A 34 6.56 17.92 -2.45
C GLU A 34 6.36 17.01 -1.22
N MET A 35 7.45 16.58 -0.57
CA MET A 35 7.41 15.69 0.61
C MET A 35 8.01 16.39 1.86
N PRO A 36 7.46 17.53 2.30
CA PRO A 36 8.10 18.41 3.30
C PRO A 36 8.23 17.75 4.67
N GLY A 37 7.26 16.93 5.09
CA GLY A 37 7.30 16.26 6.38
C GLY A 37 8.41 15.20 6.44
N LEU A 38 8.53 14.39 5.38
CA LEU A 38 9.57 13.37 5.29
C LEU A 38 10.97 14.00 5.18
N MET A 39 11.12 15.05 4.36
CA MET A 39 12.39 15.77 4.24
C MET A 39 12.81 16.47 5.53
N ALA A 40 11.86 17.03 6.29
CA ALA A 40 12.14 17.60 7.60
C ALA A 40 12.61 16.55 8.62
N ILE A 41 12.04 15.34 8.59
CA ILE A 41 12.50 14.22 9.42
C ILE A 41 13.92 13.79 9.02
N ARG A 42 14.20 13.71 7.71
CA ARG A 42 15.55 13.41 7.21
C ARG A 42 16.55 14.44 7.74
N GLU A 43 16.25 15.71 7.65
CA GLU A 43 17.10 16.80 8.15
C GLU A 43 17.29 16.73 9.67
N GLU A 44 16.20 16.53 10.44
CA GLU A 44 16.23 16.51 11.91
C GLU A 44 17.10 15.35 12.45
N PHE A 45 16.98 14.16 11.84
CA PHE A 45 17.58 12.93 12.40
C PHE A 45 18.86 12.48 11.71
N ALA A 46 19.23 13.01 10.54
CA ALA A 46 20.39 12.53 9.77
C ALA A 46 21.69 12.59 10.57
N ALA A 47 21.93 13.67 11.32
CA ALA A 47 23.16 13.81 12.12
C ALA A 47 23.25 12.77 13.27
N GLY A 48 22.11 12.44 13.88
CA GLY A 48 22.03 11.49 14.98
C GLY A 48 22.03 10.01 14.55
N GLN A 49 21.69 9.74 13.31
CA GLN A 49 21.59 8.41 12.72
C GLN A 49 20.90 7.38 13.63
N PRO A 50 19.63 7.58 14.03
CA PRO A 50 18.95 6.72 15.00
C PRO A 50 18.73 5.30 14.50
N LEU A 51 18.82 5.07 13.18
CA LEU A 51 18.69 3.76 12.55
C LEU A 51 20.03 3.10 12.24
N ARG A 52 21.14 3.59 12.80
CA ARG A 52 22.44 2.91 12.65
C ARG A 52 22.37 1.50 13.19
N GLY A 53 22.71 0.51 12.33
CA GLY A 53 22.60 -0.92 12.62
C GLY A 53 21.20 -1.50 12.39
N ALA A 54 20.25 -0.70 11.94
CA ALA A 54 19.01 -1.24 11.41
C ALA A 54 19.25 -1.82 10.01
N ARG A 55 18.82 -3.07 9.80
CA ARG A 55 18.76 -3.75 8.51
C ARG A 55 17.31 -3.94 8.15
N ILE A 56 16.80 -3.01 7.33
CA ILE A 56 15.38 -2.92 6.98
C ILE A 56 15.12 -3.70 5.70
N THR A 57 14.22 -4.67 5.79
CA THR A 57 13.60 -5.33 4.66
C THR A 57 12.29 -4.61 4.35
N GLY A 58 12.22 -3.94 3.21
CA GLY A 58 11.04 -3.22 2.76
C GLY A 58 10.26 -3.99 1.70
N SER A 59 8.95 -4.13 1.91
CA SER A 59 7.99 -4.69 0.96
C SER A 59 6.85 -3.68 0.82
N LEU A 60 7.03 -2.71 -0.07
CA LEU A 60 6.08 -1.63 -0.32
C LEU A 60 6.27 -1.14 -1.77
N HIS A 61 5.19 -0.68 -2.40
CA HIS A 61 5.16 -0.22 -3.80
C HIS A 61 6.42 0.56 -4.20
N MET A 62 7.19 0.09 -5.17
CA MET A 62 8.44 0.75 -5.60
C MET A 62 8.13 1.95 -6.51
N THR A 63 7.68 3.03 -5.91
CA THR A 63 7.35 4.30 -6.56
C THR A 63 8.43 5.36 -6.37
N ILE A 64 8.29 6.50 -7.05
CA ILE A 64 9.16 7.67 -6.85
C ILE A 64 9.13 8.13 -5.38
N GLN A 65 7.96 8.13 -4.75
CA GLN A 65 7.82 8.52 -3.34
C GLN A 65 8.53 7.54 -2.40
N THR A 66 8.44 6.24 -2.72
CA THR A 66 9.15 5.19 -1.98
C THR A 66 10.66 5.33 -2.12
N ALA A 67 11.16 5.79 -3.26
CA ALA A 67 12.58 6.10 -3.42
C ALA A 67 13.03 7.18 -2.40
N VAL A 68 12.23 8.23 -2.18
CA VAL A 68 12.50 9.26 -1.16
C VAL A 68 12.50 8.66 0.24
N LEU A 69 11.58 7.72 0.55
CA LEU A 69 11.55 7.00 1.83
C LEU A 69 12.83 6.17 2.03
N ILE A 70 13.21 5.37 1.04
CA ILE A 70 14.43 4.53 1.11
C ILE A 70 15.66 5.39 1.40
N GLU A 71 15.86 6.48 0.65
CA GLU A 71 16.98 7.39 0.86
C GLU A 71 16.91 8.11 2.23
N THR A 72 15.70 8.36 2.74
CA THR A 72 15.52 8.89 4.09
C THR A 72 15.99 7.88 5.14
N LEU A 73 15.53 6.64 5.09
CA LEU A 73 15.95 5.59 6.02
C LEU A 73 17.47 5.39 6.00
N GLN A 74 18.08 5.42 4.82
CA GLN A 74 19.53 5.34 4.67
C GLN A 74 20.26 6.56 5.25
N ALA A 75 19.74 7.76 5.03
CA ALA A 75 20.31 8.98 5.64
C ALA A 75 20.26 8.93 7.18
N LEU A 76 19.30 8.20 7.73
CA LEU A 76 19.19 7.97 9.18
C LEU A 76 20.05 6.80 9.68
N GLY A 77 20.83 6.17 8.81
CA GLY A 77 21.82 5.15 9.15
C GLY A 77 21.40 3.70 8.90
N ALA A 78 20.23 3.45 8.30
CA ALA A 78 19.78 2.10 7.98
C ALA A 78 20.48 1.52 6.73
N GLU A 79 20.69 0.21 6.73
CA GLU A 79 20.88 -0.58 5.53
C GLU A 79 19.51 -1.07 5.05
N VAL A 80 19.25 -1.01 3.74
CA VAL A 80 17.92 -1.27 3.19
C VAL A 80 17.99 -2.23 2.01
N ARG A 81 17.04 -3.18 1.94
CA ARG A 81 16.73 -4.02 0.77
C ARG A 81 15.25 -3.91 0.48
N TRP A 82 14.86 -3.83 -0.79
CA TRP A 82 13.49 -3.46 -1.14
C TRP A 82 12.90 -4.31 -2.25
N ALA A 83 11.62 -4.71 -2.09
CA ALA A 83 10.77 -5.27 -3.14
C ALA A 83 9.44 -4.52 -3.21
N SER A 84 8.76 -4.60 -4.35
CA SER A 84 7.38 -4.12 -4.45
C SER A 84 6.41 -5.09 -3.77
N CYS A 85 5.35 -4.57 -3.18
CA CYS A 85 4.27 -5.37 -2.60
C CYS A 85 3.11 -5.66 -3.57
N ASN A 86 3.27 -5.34 -4.86
CA ASN A 86 2.27 -5.57 -5.89
C ASN A 86 2.93 -5.65 -7.28
N ILE A 87 2.54 -6.64 -8.07
CA ILE A 87 3.13 -6.94 -9.38
C ILE A 87 2.98 -5.83 -10.43
N PHE A 88 2.05 -4.89 -10.27
CA PHE A 88 1.79 -3.80 -11.24
C PHE A 88 2.15 -2.41 -10.73
N SER A 89 2.59 -2.25 -9.48
CA SER A 89 2.75 -0.94 -8.86
C SER A 89 4.13 -0.32 -9.03
N THR A 90 5.11 -1.08 -9.47
CA THR A 90 6.48 -0.58 -9.65
C THR A 90 6.54 0.51 -10.72
N GLN A 91 7.27 1.59 -10.42
CA GLN A 91 7.76 2.55 -11.40
C GLN A 91 9.23 2.19 -11.74
N ASP A 92 9.45 1.58 -12.90
CA ASP A 92 10.76 1.00 -13.26
C ASP A 92 11.91 2.02 -13.20
N HIS A 93 11.64 3.30 -13.52
CA HIS A 93 12.62 4.36 -13.38
C HIS A 93 12.94 4.73 -11.92
N ALA A 94 12.00 4.55 -10.99
CA ALA A 94 12.28 4.70 -9.56
C ALA A 94 13.17 3.55 -9.06
N ALA A 95 12.84 2.32 -9.42
CA ALA A 95 13.65 1.14 -9.10
C ALA A 95 15.07 1.27 -9.65
N ALA A 96 15.21 1.71 -10.92
CA ALA A 96 16.50 1.95 -11.54
C ALA A 96 17.33 3.02 -10.81
N ALA A 97 16.72 4.14 -10.41
CA ALA A 97 17.42 5.23 -9.71
C ALA A 97 17.98 4.76 -8.36
N ILE A 98 17.22 3.97 -7.60
CA ILE A 98 17.64 3.43 -6.31
C ILE A 98 18.67 2.33 -6.48
N ALA A 99 18.52 1.43 -7.45
CA ALA A 99 19.53 0.42 -7.75
C ALA A 99 20.86 1.06 -8.20
N ALA A 100 20.81 2.12 -9.01
CA ALA A 100 22.02 2.85 -9.45
C ALA A 100 22.75 3.54 -8.27
N SER A 101 22.09 3.83 -7.16
CA SER A 101 22.73 4.33 -5.93
C SER A 101 23.38 3.21 -5.09
N GLY A 102 23.28 1.95 -5.51
CA GLY A 102 23.86 0.79 -4.84
C GLY A 102 22.93 0.12 -3.82
N THR A 103 21.67 0.52 -3.76
CA THR A 103 20.67 -0.11 -2.89
C THR A 103 20.08 -1.34 -3.57
N PRO A 104 20.06 -2.52 -2.92
CA PRO A 104 19.42 -3.70 -3.46
C PRO A 104 17.91 -3.51 -3.62
N VAL A 105 17.43 -3.54 -4.87
CA VAL A 105 16.02 -3.41 -5.24
C VAL A 105 15.62 -4.57 -6.14
N PHE A 106 14.47 -5.17 -5.84
CA PHE A 106 13.89 -6.29 -6.58
C PHE A 106 12.44 -5.92 -6.93
N ALA A 107 12.25 -5.23 -8.05
CA ALA A 107 10.96 -4.74 -8.46
C ALA A 107 10.92 -4.44 -9.97
N VAL A 108 9.96 -5.03 -10.66
CA VAL A 108 9.71 -4.83 -12.08
C VAL A 108 8.22 -4.66 -12.32
N LYS A 109 7.80 -3.65 -13.07
CA LYS A 109 6.38 -3.47 -13.40
C LYS A 109 5.90 -4.62 -14.29
N GLY A 110 4.88 -5.36 -13.81
CA GLY A 110 4.33 -6.51 -14.51
C GLY A 110 5.11 -7.81 -14.27
N GLU A 111 5.88 -7.89 -13.20
CA GLU A 111 6.52 -9.13 -12.75
C GLU A 111 5.49 -10.25 -12.55
N SER A 112 5.91 -11.49 -12.72
CA SER A 112 5.07 -12.67 -12.47
C SER A 112 4.87 -12.90 -10.97
N LEU A 113 3.90 -13.75 -10.60
CA LEU A 113 3.75 -14.14 -9.18
C LEU A 113 4.95 -14.93 -8.67
N GLU A 114 5.60 -15.69 -9.54
CA GLU A 114 6.85 -16.40 -9.24
C GLU A 114 7.99 -15.40 -8.92
N ASP A 115 8.17 -14.36 -9.75
CA ASP A 115 9.14 -13.30 -9.50
C ASP A 115 8.84 -12.55 -8.21
N TYR A 116 7.56 -12.20 -7.98
CA TYR A 116 7.10 -11.50 -6.78
C TYR A 116 7.52 -12.24 -5.49
N TRP A 117 7.26 -13.54 -5.41
CA TRP A 117 7.63 -14.32 -4.23
C TRP A 117 9.13 -14.62 -4.16
N ASP A 118 9.84 -14.72 -5.30
CA ASP A 118 11.31 -14.77 -5.31
C ASP A 118 11.90 -13.46 -4.78
N TYR A 119 11.42 -12.32 -5.25
CA TYR A 119 11.87 -11.00 -4.81
C TYR A 119 11.59 -10.77 -3.32
N THR A 120 10.44 -11.21 -2.83
CA THR A 120 10.09 -11.17 -1.41
C THR A 120 11.02 -12.05 -0.56
N HIS A 121 11.55 -13.15 -1.09
CA HIS A 121 12.60 -13.90 -0.40
C HIS A 121 13.95 -13.16 -0.43
N ARG A 122 14.34 -12.61 -1.58
CA ARG A 122 15.64 -11.98 -1.80
C ARG A 122 15.87 -10.74 -0.93
N ILE A 123 14.82 -10.02 -0.54
CA ILE A 123 14.98 -8.89 0.39
C ILE A 123 15.42 -9.33 1.80
N PHE A 124 15.27 -10.60 2.16
CA PHE A 124 15.80 -11.17 3.41
C PHE A 124 17.20 -11.81 3.25
N GLU A 125 17.80 -11.77 2.07
CA GLU A 125 19.09 -12.39 1.77
C GLU A 125 20.19 -11.33 1.65
N TRP A 126 20.99 -11.17 2.69
CA TRP A 126 22.08 -10.20 2.73
C TRP A 126 23.36 -10.81 2.20
N SER A 127 24.09 -10.11 1.34
CA SER A 127 25.30 -10.61 0.66
C SER A 127 26.45 -10.93 1.62
N ASP A 128 26.46 -10.30 2.81
CA ASP A 128 27.44 -10.57 3.87
C ASP A 128 27.07 -11.74 4.80
N GLY A 129 25.97 -12.44 4.51
CA GLY A 129 25.44 -13.52 5.34
C GLY A 129 24.72 -13.06 6.62
N GLY A 130 24.53 -11.76 6.80
CA GLY A 130 23.76 -11.19 7.91
C GLY A 130 22.25 -11.35 7.75
N TYR A 131 21.48 -10.78 8.69
CA TYR A 131 20.03 -10.90 8.74
C TYR A 131 19.37 -9.55 8.87
N SER A 132 18.16 -9.43 8.29
CA SER A 132 17.26 -8.31 8.57
C SER A 132 16.87 -8.31 10.04
N ASN A 133 16.74 -7.13 10.62
CA ASN A 133 16.25 -6.96 11.99
C ASN A 133 15.02 -6.06 12.09
N MET A 134 14.59 -5.45 10.99
CA MET A 134 13.36 -4.67 10.88
C MET A 134 12.65 -5.00 9.57
N ILE A 135 11.31 -4.95 9.59
CA ILE A 135 10.47 -5.04 8.40
C ILE A 135 9.68 -3.74 8.26
N LEU A 136 9.57 -3.24 7.04
CA LEU A 136 8.62 -2.22 6.63
C LEU A 136 7.72 -2.86 5.57
N ASP A 137 6.46 -3.10 5.90
CA ASP A 137 5.53 -3.91 5.11
C ASP A 137 4.32 -3.11 4.66
N ASP A 138 3.74 -3.52 3.54
CA ASP A 138 2.49 -2.97 3.00
C ASP A 138 1.63 -4.13 2.46
N GLY A 139 0.62 -4.51 3.22
CA GLY A 139 -0.21 -5.68 2.99
C GLY A 139 0.20 -6.91 3.79
N GLY A 140 1.37 -6.86 4.46
CA GLY A 140 1.83 -7.90 5.36
C GLY A 140 2.40 -9.14 4.69
N ASP A 141 2.78 -9.10 3.42
CA ASP A 141 3.26 -10.29 2.69
C ASP A 141 4.67 -10.72 3.10
N ALA A 142 5.58 -9.78 3.35
CA ALA A 142 6.91 -10.11 3.87
C ALA A 142 6.83 -10.71 5.29
N THR A 143 5.95 -10.16 6.12
CA THR A 143 5.64 -10.69 7.45
C THR A 143 5.01 -12.07 7.38
N LEU A 144 4.01 -12.26 6.51
CA LEU A 144 3.34 -13.55 6.28
C LEU A 144 4.35 -14.61 5.83
N LEU A 145 5.20 -14.29 4.86
CA LEU A 145 6.22 -15.20 4.32
C LEU A 145 7.08 -15.81 5.42
N LEU A 146 7.62 -14.98 6.31
CA LEU A 146 8.47 -15.47 7.41
C LEU A 146 7.70 -16.35 8.40
N HIS A 147 6.50 -15.92 8.80
CA HIS A 147 5.69 -16.66 9.77
C HIS A 147 5.17 -17.99 9.22
N LEU A 148 4.62 -17.96 7.99
CA LEU A 148 4.10 -19.16 7.34
C LEU A 148 5.23 -20.15 7.04
N GLY A 149 6.37 -19.65 6.54
CA GLY A 149 7.53 -20.46 6.27
C GLY A 149 8.10 -21.12 7.53
N ALA A 150 8.22 -20.36 8.63
CA ALA A 150 8.68 -20.91 9.91
C ALA A 150 7.73 -21.97 10.49
N ARG A 151 6.42 -21.82 10.30
CA ARG A 151 5.43 -22.85 10.64
C ARG A 151 5.60 -24.09 9.76
N ALA A 152 5.77 -23.89 8.46
CA ALA A 152 5.96 -24.97 7.50
C ALA A 152 7.23 -25.80 7.74
N GLU A 153 8.30 -25.20 8.28
CA GLU A 153 9.50 -25.93 8.72
C GLU A 153 9.20 -27.01 9.79
N SER A 154 8.16 -26.80 10.57
CA SER A 154 7.74 -27.74 11.63
C SER A 154 6.57 -28.61 11.20
N ASP A 155 5.68 -28.10 10.36
CA ASP A 155 4.47 -28.76 9.87
C ASP A 155 4.17 -28.36 8.43
N MET A 156 4.59 -29.17 7.49
CA MET A 156 4.36 -28.96 6.05
C MET A 156 2.87 -29.01 5.66
N ALA A 157 1.99 -29.52 6.52
CA ALA A 157 0.55 -29.62 6.22
C ALA A 157 -0.10 -28.24 6.11
N VAL A 158 0.49 -27.19 6.71
CA VAL A 158 0.01 -25.80 6.57
C VAL A 158 0.04 -25.28 5.12
N LEU A 159 0.80 -25.94 4.24
CA LEU A 159 0.93 -25.62 2.81
C LEU A 159 0.17 -26.61 1.89
N SER A 160 -0.86 -27.33 2.39
CA SER A 160 -1.49 -28.40 1.63
C SER A 160 -2.66 -27.95 0.75
N ASN A 161 -3.36 -26.88 1.13
CA ASN A 161 -4.62 -26.47 0.52
C ASN A 161 -4.60 -24.99 0.11
N PRO A 162 -3.95 -24.63 -1.00
CA PRO A 162 -4.00 -23.25 -1.49
C PRO A 162 -5.42 -22.92 -1.97
N THR A 163 -5.91 -21.72 -1.66
CA THR A 163 -7.26 -21.24 -2.01
C THR A 163 -7.25 -20.29 -3.21
N SER A 164 -6.06 -19.83 -3.62
CA SER A 164 -5.85 -18.94 -4.76
C SER A 164 -4.60 -19.32 -5.54
N GLU A 165 -4.46 -18.78 -6.75
CA GLU A 165 -3.25 -18.92 -7.55
C GLU A 165 -2.03 -18.33 -6.84
N GLU A 166 -2.20 -17.19 -6.20
CA GLU A 166 -1.15 -16.54 -5.42
C GLU A 166 -0.67 -17.42 -4.26
N GLU A 167 -1.59 -18.02 -3.49
CA GLU A 167 -1.22 -19.00 -2.45
C GLU A 167 -0.54 -20.24 -3.03
N ARG A 168 -0.97 -20.70 -4.21
CA ARG A 168 -0.35 -21.85 -4.88
C ARG A 168 1.13 -21.57 -5.17
N VAL A 169 1.45 -20.40 -5.71
CA VAL A 169 2.82 -19.98 -6.03
C VAL A 169 3.63 -19.77 -4.75
N LEU A 170 3.07 -19.06 -3.76
CA LEU A 170 3.70 -18.88 -2.44
C LEU A 170 4.06 -20.21 -1.79
N PHE A 171 3.11 -21.16 -1.73
CA PHE A 171 3.34 -22.47 -1.09
C PHE A 171 4.41 -23.27 -1.81
N ALA A 172 4.46 -23.20 -3.15
CA ALA A 172 5.51 -23.85 -3.94
C ALA A 172 6.87 -23.22 -3.65
N ALA A 173 6.96 -21.88 -3.57
CA ALA A 173 8.20 -21.17 -3.26
C ALA A 173 8.71 -21.51 -1.84
N ILE A 174 7.82 -21.56 -0.84
CA ILE A 174 8.19 -21.93 0.54
C ILE A 174 8.72 -23.36 0.57
N LYS A 175 8.02 -24.33 -0.05
CA LYS A 175 8.46 -25.73 -0.12
C LYS A 175 9.84 -25.85 -0.76
N ALA A 176 10.07 -25.17 -1.86
CA ALA A 176 11.37 -25.16 -2.56
C ALA A 176 12.49 -24.58 -1.70
N LYS A 177 12.21 -23.52 -0.94
CA LYS A 177 13.20 -22.90 -0.04
C LYS A 177 13.53 -23.81 1.13
N ILE A 178 12.56 -24.43 1.80
CA ILE A 178 12.76 -25.38 2.91
C ILE A 178 13.57 -26.60 2.44
N ALA A 179 13.34 -27.10 1.23
CA ALA A 179 14.10 -28.21 0.67
C ALA A 179 15.60 -27.93 0.52
N ARG A 180 15.98 -26.67 0.31
CA ARG A 180 17.37 -26.21 0.17
C ARG A 180 18.00 -25.81 1.52
N ASP A 181 17.22 -25.13 2.37
CA ASP A 181 17.63 -24.66 3.69
C ASP A 181 16.47 -24.87 4.69
N PRO A 182 16.48 -25.99 5.45
CA PRO A 182 15.36 -26.37 6.32
C PRO A 182 15.09 -25.42 7.49
N LYS A 183 15.95 -24.41 7.72
CA LYS A 183 15.83 -23.43 8.81
C LYS A 183 15.85 -21.99 8.32
N TRP A 184 15.65 -21.79 7.04
CA TRP A 184 15.75 -20.47 6.40
C TRP A 184 14.84 -19.44 7.04
N TYR A 185 13.56 -19.80 7.30
CA TYR A 185 12.54 -18.89 7.83
C TYR A 185 12.68 -18.67 9.33
N SER A 186 12.78 -19.75 10.11
CA SER A 186 12.86 -19.64 11.58
C SER A 186 14.12 -18.92 12.02
N THR A 187 15.24 -19.08 11.31
CA THR A 187 16.48 -18.35 11.58
C THR A 187 16.26 -16.85 11.37
N ARG A 188 15.70 -16.44 10.23
CA ARG A 188 15.47 -15.02 9.92
C ARG A 188 14.42 -14.41 10.83
N LEU A 189 13.32 -15.11 11.09
CA LEU A 189 12.27 -14.69 12.00
C LEU A 189 12.81 -14.35 13.40
N GLY A 190 13.79 -15.11 13.87
CA GLY A 190 14.42 -14.91 15.18
C GLY A 190 15.28 -13.63 15.30
N HIS A 191 15.64 -13.02 14.17
CA HIS A 191 16.41 -11.76 14.16
C HIS A 191 15.54 -10.50 14.06
N ILE A 192 14.27 -10.64 13.68
CA ILE A 192 13.36 -9.49 13.50
C ILE A 192 12.97 -8.92 14.86
N LYS A 193 13.24 -7.63 15.06
CA LYS A 193 12.83 -6.86 16.24
C LYS A 193 11.39 -6.32 16.14
N GLY A 194 10.90 -6.12 14.92
CA GLY A 194 9.53 -5.66 14.69
C GLY A 194 9.23 -5.28 13.25
N VAL A 195 7.95 -5.02 13.00
CA VAL A 195 7.42 -4.59 11.70
C VAL A 195 6.62 -3.29 11.84
N THR A 196 6.70 -2.44 10.81
CA THR A 196 5.76 -1.33 10.63
C THR A 196 4.90 -1.61 9.40
N GLU A 197 3.57 -1.51 9.54
CA GLU A 197 2.61 -1.88 8.51
C GLU A 197 1.85 -0.65 7.98
N GLU A 198 1.84 -0.50 6.65
CA GLU A 198 1.30 0.67 5.95
C GLU A 198 -0.21 0.62 5.77
N THR A 199 -0.80 -0.55 5.51
CA THR A 199 -2.16 -0.62 4.97
C THR A 199 -3.13 -1.40 5.85
N THR A 200 -4.42 -1.05 5.75
CA THR A 200 -5.52 -1.68 6.51
C THR A 200 -5.51 -3.21 6.44
N THR A 201 -5.24 -3.77 5.26
CA THR A 201 -5.28 -5.22 5.06
C THR A 201 -4.14 -5.93 5.80
N GLY A 202 -2.92 -5.39 5.74
CA GLY A 202 -1.79 -5.92 6.48
C GLY A 202 -2.00 -5.80 7.99
N VAL A 203 -2.53 -4.66 8.45
CA VAL A 203 -2.91 -4.45 9.85
C VAL A 203 -3.93 -5.49 10.32
N HIS A 204 -4.95 -5.80 9.50
CA HIS A 204 -5.92 -6.84 9.83
C HIS A 204 -5.27 -8.23 9.98
N ARG A 205 -4.34 -8.58 9.09
CA ARG A 205 -3.53 -9.81 9.20
C ARG A 205 -2.72 -9.84 10.51
N LEU A 206 -2.07 -8.74 10.87
CA LEU A 206 -1.29 -8.65 12.11
C LEU A 206 -2.16 -8.88 13.35
N TYR A 207 -3.35 -8.26 13.42
CA TYR A 207 -4.30 -8.50 14.50
C TYR A 207 -4.76 -9.95 14.55
N GLN A 208 -5.09 -10.56 13.42
CA GLN A 208 -5.47 -11.98 13.35
C GLN A 208 -4.33 -12.90 13.82
N MET A 209 -3.09 -12.65 13.38
CA MET A 209 -1.92 -13.41 13.82
C MET A 209 -1.69 -13.24 15.32
N HIS A 210 -1.85 -12.03 15.85
CA HIS A 210 -1.72 -11.78 17.28
C HIS A 210 -2.80 -12.52 18.10
N GLN A 211 -4.06 -12.45 17.69
CA GLN A 211 -5.17 -13.15 18.34
C GLN A 211 -4.97 -14.67 18.36
N ARG A 212 -4.38 -15.25 17.31
CA ARG A 212 -4.05 -16.68 17.22
C ARG A 212 -2.76 -17.06 17.97
N GLY A 213 -2.02 -16.10 18.53
CA GLY A 213 -0.73 -16.32 19.18
C GLY A 213 0.39 -16.71 18.19
N GLU A 214 0.21 -16.38 16.93
CA GLU A 214 1.16 -16.68 15.85
C GLU A 214 2.21 -15.59 15.65
N LEU A 215 1.88 -14.32 15.94
CA LEU A 215 2.79 -13.18 15.79
C LEU A 215 4.02 -13.36 16.71
N ARG A 216 5.23 -13.16 16.18
CA ARG A 216 6.49 -13.44 16.88
C ARG A 216 7.29 -12.20 17.27
N PHE A 217 6.91 -11.03 16.82
CA PHE A 217 7.56 -9.76 17.12
C PHE A 217 6.50 -8.64 17.21
N PRO A 218 6.81 -7.49 17.83
CA PRO A 218 5.89 -6.37 17.87
C PRO A 218 5.66 -5.75 16.49
N ALA A 219 4.48 -5.19 16.30
CA ALA A 219 4.08 -4.48 15.09
C ALA A 219 3.58 -3.09 15.42
N ILE A 220 3.98 -2.07 14.65
CA ILE A 220 3.35 -0.75 14.66
C ILE A 220 2.42 -0.64 13.45
N ASN A 221 1.14 -0.47 13.74
CA ASN A 221 0.11 -0.15 12.78
C ASN A 221 0.21 1.34 12.41
N VAL A 222 0.88 1.63 11.30
CA VAL A 222 1.02 2.98 10.78
C VAL A 222 -0.27 3.45 10.11
N ASN A 223 -1.03 2.53 9.50
CA ASN A 223 -2.29 2.86 8.84
C ASN A 223 -3.26 3.65 9.74
N ASP A 224 -3.33 3.32 11.04
CA ASP A 224 -4.28 3.94 11.96
C ASP A 224 -3.72 5.20 12.65
N SER A 225 -2.51 5.64 12.33
CA SER A 225 -2.10 7.02 12.58
C SER A 225 -3.07 7.96 11.87
N VAL A 226 -3.56 9.01 12.55
CA VAL A 226 -4.58 9.88 11.97
C VAL A 226 -4.03 10.63 10.75
N THR A 227 -2.77 11.06 10.81
CA THR A 227 -2.08 11.70 9.68
C THR A 227 -1.75 10.73 8.54
N LYS A 228 -2.01 9.42 8.69
CA LYS A 228 -2.01 8.44 7.60
C LYS A 228 -3.44 8.18 7.13
N SER A 229 -4.29 7.57 7.94
CA SER A 229 -5.61 7.09 7.51
C SER A 229 -6.53 8.20 7.00
N LYS A 230 -6.53 9.37 7.65
CA LYS A 230 -7.39 10.50 7.28
C LYS A 230 -6.78 11.38 6.19
N PHE A 231 -5.56 11.08 5.74
CA PHE A 231 -4.86 11.81 4.68
C PHE A 231 -4.61 10.92 3.47
N ASP A 232 -3.82 9.87 3.60
CA ASP A 232 -3.49 8.94 2.52
C ASP A 232 -4.76 8.25 1.98
N ASN A 233 -5.48 7.53 2.83
CA ASN A 233 -6.65 6.76 2.40
C ASN A 233 -7.76 7.67 1.86
N LEU A 234 -7.89 8.90 2.38
CA LEU A 234 -8.91 9.85 1.95
C LEU A 234 -8.44 10.71 0.77
N TYR A 235 -7.44 11.55 1.01
CA TYR A 235 -6.99 12.53 0.00
C TYR A 235 -6.16 11.88 -1.11
N GLY A 236 -5.37 10.85 -0.79
CA GLY A 236 -4.63 10.08 -1.78
C GLY A 236 -5.56 9.40 -2.78
N CYS A 237 -6.59 8.73 -2.31
CA CYS A 237 -7.59 8.10 -3.19
C CYS A 237 -8.44 9.12 -3.95
N ARG A 238 -8.69 10.31 -3.35
CA ARG A 238 -9.38 11.41 -4.05
C ARG A 238 -8.64 11.85 -5.32
N GLU A 239 -7.32 11.95 -5.25
CA GLU A 239 -6.50 12.33 -6.41
C GLU A 239 -6.29 11.15 -7.36
N SER A 240 -5.88 9.99 -6.84
CA SER A 240 -5.33 8.90 -7.63
C SER A 240 -6.38 8.01 -8.31
N LEU A 241 -7.61 7.89 -7.77
CA LEU A 241 -8.67 7.10 -8.41
C LEU A 241 -9.00 7.66 -9.80
N VAL A 242 -9.33 8.93 -9.85
CA VAL A 242 -9.75 9.58 -11.10
C VAL A 242 -8.60 9.69 -12.10
N ASP A 243 -7.36 9.83 -11.62
CA ASP A 243 -6.16 9.77 -12.44
C ASP A 243 -6.03 8.39 -13.11
N GLY A 244 -6.18 7.31 -12.35
CA GLY A 244 -6.16 5.94 -12.87
C GLY A 244 -7.25 5.68 -13.92
N ILE A 245 -8.50 6.03 -13.64
CA ILE A 245 -9.61 5.86 -14.58
C ILE A 245 -9.38 6.67 -15.86
N LYS A 246 -8.95 7.93 -15.76
CA LYS A 246 -8.76 8.81 -16.92
C LYS A 246 -7.58 8.39 -17.78
N ARG A 247 -6.44 8.04 -17.19
CA ARG A 247 -5.29 7.51 -17.96
C ARG A 247 -5.61 6.18 -18.63
N ALA A 248 -6.39 5.32 -17.95
CA ALA A 248 -6.79 4.04 -18.52
C ALA A 248 -7.70 4.19 -19.72
N THR A 249 -8.72 5.04 -19.64
CA THR A 249 -9.87 5.02 -20.55
C THR A 249 -10.07 6.30 -21.34
N ASP A 250 -9.49 7.41 -20.89
CA ASP A 250 -9.72 8.76 -21.44
C ASP A 250 -11.21 9.16 -21.51
N VAL A 251 -12.07 8.51 -20.73
CA VAL A 251 -13.51 8.78 -20.72
C VAL A 251 -13.84 10.07 -19.98
N MET A 252 -14.89 10.73 -20.44
CA MET A 252 -15.48 11.83 -19.69
C MET A 252 -16.29 11.27 -18.51
N VAL A 253 -15.96 11.67 -17.30
CA VAL A 253 -16.63 11.22 -16.07
C VAL A 253 -17.96 11.96 -15.84
N ALA A 254 -18.03 13.24 -16.26
CA ALA A 254 -19.22 14.06 -16.08
C ALA A 254 -20.47 13.43 -16.71
N GLY A 255 -21.58 13.47 -15.99
CA GLY A 255 -22.86 12.94 -16.42
C GLY A 255 -23.02 11.42 -16.28
N LYS A 256 -21.94 10.67 -16.01
CA LYS A 256 -22.01 9.23 -15.78
C LYS A 256 -22.54 8.93 -14.38
N VAL A 257 -23.19 7.77 -14.24
CA VAL A 257 -23.51 7.19 -12.94
C VAL A 257 -22.29 6.36 -12.49
N ALA A 258 -21.72 6.73 -11.35
CA ALA A 258 -20.58 6.04 -10.76
C ALA A 258 -20.99 5.43 -9.41
N VAL A 259 -20.73 4.14 -9.22
CA VAL A 259 -20.96 3.42 -7.97
C VAL A 259 -19.64 3.27 -7.25
N VAL A 260 -19.60 3.69 -5.98
CA VAL A 260 -18.50 3.42 -5.06
C VAL A 260 -19.00 2.43 -4.02
N ALA A 261 -18.43 1.24 -4.02
CA ALA A 261 -18.71 0.21 -3.03
C ALA A 261 -17.78 0.41 -1.83
N GLY A 262 -18.37 0.74 -0.68
CA GLY A 262 -17.71 1.13 0.55
C GLY A 262 -17.62 2.64 0.75
N TYR A 263 -17.84 3.11 1.99
CA TYR A 263 -17.77 4.53 2.37
C TYR A 263 -16.92 4.75 3.63
N GLY A 264 -15.86 3.95 3.77
CA GLY A 264 -14.71 4.23 4.63
C GLY A 264 -13.87 5.39 4.08
N ASP A 265 -12.68 5.61 4.59
CA ASP A 265 -11.83 6.73 4.16
C ASP A 265 -11.53 6.69 2.65
N VAL A 266 -11.19 5.52 2.11
CA VAL A 266 -10.96 5.31 0.67
C VAL A 266 -12.21 5.61 -0.15
N GLY A 267 -13.36 5.08 0.25
CA GLY A 267 -14.63 5.30 -0.44
C GLY A 267 -15.07 6.76 -0.40
N LYS A 268 -14.88 7.45 0.73
CA LYS A 268 -15.17 8.89 0.87
C LYS A 268 -14.36 9.73 -0.12
N GLY A 269 -13.04 9.50 -0.18
CA GLY A 269 -12.16 10.19 -1.13
C GLY A 269 -12.59 9.93 -2.58
N SER A 270 -12.81 8.67 -2.92
CA SER A 270 -13.26 8.23 -4.24
C SER A 270 -14.58 8.87 -4.67
N ALA A 271 -15.57 8.84 -3.80
CA ALA A 271 -16.88 9.44 -4.06
C ALA A 271 -16.80 10.97 -4.25
N GLN A 272 -16.00 11.65 -3.43
CA GLN A 272 -15.77 13.09 -3.54
C GLN A 272 -15.11 13.47 -4.87
N ALA A 273 -14.10 12.71 -5.32
CA ALA A 273 -13.42 12.97 -6.59
C ALA A 273 -14.34 12.80 -7.79
N LEU A 274 -15.11 11.72 -7.85
CA LEU A 274 -16.06 11.46 -8.92
C LEU A 274 -17.17 12.53 -8.96
N ARG A 275 -17.68 12.94 -7.79
CA ARG A 275 -18.65 14.03 -7.68
C ARG A 275 -18.08 15.37 -8.14
N ALA A 276 -16.81 15.66 -7.79
CA ALA A 276 -16.14 16.88 -8.22
C ALA A 276 -15.98 16.96 -9.75
N LEU A 277 -15.88 15.81 -10.42
CA LEU A 277 -15.90 15.71 -11.87
C LEU A 277 -17.33 15.62 -12.46
N SER A 278 -18.36 15.94 -11.67
CA SER A 278 -19.78 15.97 -12.07
C SER A 278 -20.38 14.60 -12.43
N ALA A 279 -19.89 13.52 -11.86
CA ALA A 279 -20.57 12.22 -11.89
C ALA A 279 -21.78 12.23 -10.95
N GLN A 280 -22.79 11.43 -11.27
CA GLN A 280 -23.87 11.05 -10.36
C GLN A 280 -23.40 9.89 -9.50
N VAL A 281 -22.89 10.19 -8.29
CA VAL A 281 -22.27 9.17 -7.44
C VAL A 281 -23.31 8.48 -6.57
N TRP A 282 -23.33 7.14 -6.64
CA TRP A 282 -24.07 6.26 -5.74
C TRP A 282 -23.07 5.48 -4.86
N VAL A 283 -23.52 5.17 -3.65
CA VAL A 283 -22.68 4.45 -2.67
C VAL A 283 -23.38 3.16 -2.27
N THR A 284 -22.62 2.06 -2.17
CA THR A 284 -23.09 0.85 -1.49
C THR A 284 -22.32 0.69 -0.18
N GLU A 285 -22.99 0.35 0.91
CA GLU A 285 -22.37 0.27 2.23
C GLU A 285 -23.13 -0.72 3.12
N ILE A 286 -22.38 -1.41 3.99
CA ILE A 286 -22.93 -2.35 4.99
C ILE A 286 -23.01 -1.73 6.39
N ASP A 287 -22.11 -0.78 6.70
CA ASP A 287 -22.10 -0.08 7.98
C ASP A 287 -23.17 1.03 7.97
N PRO A 288 -24.19 0.96 8.84
CA PRO A 288 -25.26 1.96 8.87
C PRO A 288 -24.75 3.37 9.23
N ILE A 289 -23.62 3.50 9.95
CA ILE A 289 -23.04 4.82 10.27
C ILE A 289 -22.41 5.41 9.02
N CYS A 290 -21.61 4.65 8.28
CA CYS A 290 -21.00 5.09 7.03
C CYS A 290 -22.08 5.37 5.96
N ALA A 291 -23.11 4.53 5.88
CA ALA A 291 -24.26 4.75 4.99
C ALA A 291 -25.00 6.05 5.32
N LEU A 292 -25.22 6.33 6.60
CA LEU A 292 -25.86 7.58 7.04
C LEU A 292 -24.97 8.80 6.70
N GLN A 293 -23.65 8.70 6.90
CA GLN A 293 -22.72 9.76 6.50
C GLN A 293 -22.79 10.03 4.99
N ALA A 294 -22.80 8.98 4.17
CA ALA A 294 -22.95 9.12 2.71
C ALA A 294 -24.24 9.83 2.32
N ALA A 295 -25.36 9.45 2.96
CA ALA A 295 -26.67 10.09 2.74
C ALA A 295 -26.68 11.57 3.16
N MET A 296 -26.05 11.90 4.30
CA MET A 296 -25.92 13.30 4.77
C MET A 296 -25.07 14.16 3.83
N GLU A 297 -24.06 13.57 3.19
CA GLU A 297 -23.24 14.21 2.16
C GLU A 297 -23.97 14.34 0.81
N GLY A 298 -25.21 13.85 0.69
CA GLY A 298 -26.04 13.96 -0.49
C GLY A 298 -25.80 12.87 -1.53
N TYR A 299 -25.12 11.78 -1.19
CA TYR A 299 -25.00 10.61 -2.05
C TYR A 299 -26.23 9.72 -1.95
N ARG A 300 -26.61 9.11 -3.05
CA ARG A 300 -27.62 8.09 -3.05
C ARG A 300 -27.05 6.77 -2.57
N VAL A 301 -27.52 6.27 -1.43
CA VAL A 301 -27.13 4.95 -0.92
C VAL A 301 -28.04 3.89 -1.52
N VAL A 302 -27.46 2.87 -2.14
CA VAL A 302 -28.16 1.80 -2.89
C VAL A 302 -27.49 0.46 -2.63
N THR A 303 -28.10 -0.62 -3.10
CA THR A 303 -27.46 -1.94 -3.16
C THR A 303 -26.76 -2.14 -4.51
N MET A 304 -25.77 -3.04 -4.58
CA MET A 304 -25.14 -3.42 -5.85
C MET A 304 -26.16 -4.02 -6.82
N ASP A 305 -27.10 -4.81 -6.30
CA ASP A 305 -28.20 -5.37 -7.09
C ASP A 305 -29.05 -4.31 -7.78
N TYR A 306 -29.34 -3.19 -7.10
CA TYR A 306 -30.04 -2.05 -7.69
C TYR A 306 -29.19 -1.32 -8.74
N ALA A 307 -27.89 -1.23 -8.54
CA ALA A 307 -27.00 -0.36 -9.31
C ALA A 307 -26.42 -1.02 -10.58
N CYS A 308 -26.24 -2.34 -10.58
CA CYS A 308 -25.41 -3.04 -11.55
C CYS A 308 -25.87 -2.84 -13.02
N ASP A 309 -27.17 -2.75 -13.29
CA ASP A 309 -27.72 -2.52 -14.63
C ASP A 309 -27.88 -1.04 -15.02
N LYS A 310 -27.54 -0.11 -14.12
CA LYS A 310 -27.80 1.34 -14.28
C LYS A 310 -26.54 2.19 -14.31
N ALA A 311 -25.48 1.75 -13.69
CA ALA A 311 -24.27 2.54 -13.57
C ALA A 311 -23.29 2.32 -14.76
N ASP A 312 -22.40 3.28 -14.94
CA ASP A 312 -21.40 3.31 -16.01
C ASP A 312 -20.00 3.03 -15.49
N ILE A 313 -19.73 3.37 -14.21
CA ILE A 313 -18.44 3.19 -13.55
C ILE A 313 -18.69 2.50 -12.21
N PHE A 314 -17.91 1.47 -11.92
CA PHE A 314 -17.94 0.72 -10.67
C PHE A 314 -16.56 0.73 -10.02
N VAL A 315 -16.50 1.16 -8.76
CA VAL A 315 -15.28 1.26 -7.98
C VAL A 315 -15.46 0.48 -6.67
N THR A 316 -14.62 -0.50 -6.39
CA THR A 316 -14.62 -1.20 -5.10
C THR A 316 -13.57 -0.59 -4.15
N ALA A 317 -13.95 -0.43 -2.89
CA ALA A 317 -13.16 0.22 -1.84
C ALA A 317 -13.49 -0.34 -0.45
N THR A 318 -13.82 -1.63 -0.34
CA THR A 318 -14.34 -2.25 0.88
C THR A 318 -13.31 -3.06 1.66
N GLY A 319 -12.25 -3.54 0.99
CA GLY A 319 -11.33 -4.53 1.54
C GLY A 319 -11.99 -5.90 1.79
N ASN A 320 -13.16 -6.16 1.18
CA ASN A 320 -13.93 -7.38 1.36
C ASN A 320 -13.73 -8.34 0.16
N TYR A 321 -14.56 -9.36 0.08
CA TYR A 321 -14.46 -10.43 -0.91
C TYR A 321 -15.69 -10.44 -1.82
N HIS A 322 -15.49 -10.56 -3.15
CA HIS A 322 -16.52 -10.71 -4.18
C HIS A 322 -17.67 -9.68 -4.06
N VAL A 323 -17.31 -8.42 -3.86
CA VAL A 323 -18.28 -7.30 -3.79
C VAL A 323 -18.94 -7.08 -5.15
N ILE A 324 -18.19 -7.26 -6.23
CA ILE A 324 -18.68 -7.33 -7.60
C ILE A 324 -18.52 -8.77 -8.08
N THR A 325 -19.62 -9.51 -8.10
CA THR A 325 -19.67 -10.91 -8.55
C THR A 325 -19.79 -11.00 -10.08
N HIS A 326 -19.51 -12.20 -10.60
CA HIS A 326 -19.81 -12.55 -12.00
C HIS A 326 -21.24 -12.14 -12.42
N ASP A 327 -22.25 -12.42 -11.58
CA ASP A 327 -23.66 -12.16 -11.91
C ASP A 327 -23.95 -10.66 -11.99
N TYR A 328 -23.32 -9.83 -11.16
CA TYR A 328 -23.42 -8.38 -11.31
C TYR A 328 -22.77 -7.90 -12.59
N MET A 329 -21.58 -8.38 -12.93
CA MET A 329 -20.87 -8.03 -14.17
C MET A 329 -21.66 -8.45 -15.41
N ALA A 330 -22.32 -9.61 -15.37
CA ALA A 330 -23.20 -10.07 -16.46
C ALA A 330 -24.41 -9.15 -16.72
N ARG A 331 -24.87 -8.42 -15.72
CA ARG A 331 -25.98 -7.48 -15.80
C ARG A 331 -25.57 -6.03 -16.10
N MET A 332 -24.29 -5.70 -16.04
CA MET A 332 -23.79 -4.35 -16.31
C MET A 332 -24.07 -3.93 -17.74
N LYS A 333 -24.06 -2.62 -17.97
CA LYS A 333 -24.15 -2.04 -19.31
C LYS A 333 -22.96 -2.47 -20.18
N ASP A 334 -23.15 -2.48 -21.49
CA ASP A 334 -22.03 -2.54 -22.42
C ASP A 334 -21.08 -1.35 -22.19
N GLN A 335 -19.77 -1.60 -22.20
CA GLN A 335 -18.71 -0.63 -21.91
C GLN A 335 -18.71 -0.08 -20.46
N ALA A 336 -19.35 -0.76 -19.51
CA ALA A 336 -19.22 -0.41 -18.11
C ALA A 336 -17.76 -0.54 -17.66
N ILE A 337 -17.26 0.45 -16.92
CA ILE A 337 -15.90 0.45 -16.37
C ILE A 337 -15.94 -0.15 -14.98
N VAL A 338 -15.11 -1.17 -14.74
CA VAL A 338 -15.00 -1.86 -13.46
C VAL A 338 -13.58 -1.76 -12.96
N CYS A 339 -13.39 -1.24 -11.75
CA CYS A 339 -12.07 -1.08 -11.16
C CYS A 339 -12.12 -1.22 -9.63
N ASN A 340 -10.96 -1.51 -9.06
CA ASN A 340 -10.74 -1.63 -7.63
C ASN A 340 -9.69 -0.60 -7.18
N ILE A 341 -9.88 0.00 -6.00
CA ILE A 341 -8.90 0.84 -5.33
C ILE A 341 -8.57 0.30 -3.91
N GLY A 342 -9.14 -0.84 -3.54
CA GLY A 342 -8.73 -1.61 -2.37
C GLY A 342 -7.40 -2.33 -2.60
N HIS A 343 -6.70 -2.70 -1.53
CA HIS A 343 -5.34 -3.24 -1.61
C HIS A 343 -5.25 -4.55 -2.41
N PHE A 344 -6.19 -5.48 -2.22
CA PHE A 344 -6.20 -6.78 -2.90
C PHE A 344 -7.21 -6.85 -4.05
N ASP A 345 -7.00 -7.79 -4.95
CA ASP A 345 -7.78 -8.03 -6.17
C ASP A 345 -9.04 -8.89 -5.98
N ASN A 346 -9.34 -9.30 -4.77
CA ASN A 346 -10.44 -10.22 -4.47
C ASN A 346 -11.81 -9.56 -4.29
N GLU A 347 -11.90 -8.24 -4.39
CA GLU A 347 -13.20 -7.54 -4.34
C GLU A 347 -14.03 -7.73 -5.60
N ILE A 348 -13.38 -7.96 -6.74
CA ILE A 348 -14.00 -8.26 -8.02
C ILE A 348 -13.78 -9.74 -8.34
N ASP A 349 -14.84 -10.47 -8.67
CA ASP A 349 -14.79 -11.88 -9.04
C ASP A 349 -14.18 -12.09 -10.44
N VAL A 350 -12.88 -11.84 -10.56
CA VAL A 350 -12.13 -11.98 -11.82
C VAL A 350 -12.09 -13.43 -12.26
N ALA A 351 -11.94 -14.37 -11.33
CA ALA A 351 -11.94 -15.81 -11.63
C ALA A 351 -13.27 -16.27 -12.30
N GLY A 352 -14.40 -15.68 -11.90
CA GLY A 352 -15.71 -15.98 -12.50
C GLY A 352 -15.84 -15.61 -13.99
N ILE A 353 -15.01 -14.66 -14.45
CA ILE A 353 -15.01 -14.17 -15.84
C ILE A 353 -13.78 -14.61 -16.64
N GLU A 354 -12.83 -15.33 -16.04
CA GLU A 354 -11.59 -15.78 -16.70
C GLU A 354 -11.85 -16.63 -17.95
N LYS A 355 -12.92 -17.39 -17.94
CA LYS A 355 -13.36 -18.26 -19.06
C LYS A 355 -13.83 -17.50 -20.29
N TYR A 356 -14.05 -16.20 -20.21
CA TYR A 356 -14.51 -15.37 -21.33
C TYR A 356 -13.36 -14.93 -22.23
N THR A 357 -13.68 -14.33 -23.35
CA THR A 357 -12.65 -13.75 -24.24
C THR A 357 -12.20 -12.41 -23.64
N TRP A 358 -10.88 -12.30 -23.48
CA TRP A 358 -10.25 -11.05 -23.06
C TRP A 358 -9.52 -10.42 -24.23
N GLU A 359 -9.71 -9.13 -24.42
CA GLU A 359 -9.04 -8.31 -25.43
C GLU A 359 -8.28 -7.20 -24.70
N GLU A 360 -6.95 -7.33 -24.62
CA GLU A 360 -6.11 -6.27 -24.07
C GLU A 360 -6.11 -5.08 -25.03
N ILE A 361 -6.66 -3.96 -24.58
CA ILE A 361 -6.70 -2.70 -25.34
C ILE A 361 -5.36 -1.98 -25.25
N LYS A 362 -4.78 -1.96 -24.07
CA LYS A 362 -3.46 -1.50 -23.72
C LYS A 362 -3.08 -2.06 -22.34
N PRO A 363 -1.82 -1.98 -21.91
CA PRO A 363 -1.42 -2.51 -20.60
C PRO A 363 -2.38 -2.07 -19.49
N GLN A 364 -2.90 -3.03 -18.72
CA GLN A 364 -3.82 -2.84 -17.58
C GLN A 364 -5.24 -2.38 -17.96
N VAL A 365 -5.63 -2.46 -19.23
CA VAL A 365 -6.97 -2.12 -19.70
C VAL A 365 -7.47 -3.24 -20.61
N ASP A 366 -8.42 -4.02 -20.12
CA ASP A 366 -8.93 -5.19 -20.82
C ASP A 366 -10.44 -5.05 -21.10
N HIS A 367 -10.87 -5.40 -22.31
CA HIS A 367 -12.26 -5.76 -22.57
C HIS A 367 -12.47 -7.23 -22.16
N VAL A 368 -13.46 -7.48 -21.33
CA VAL A 368 -13.98 -8.83 -21.08
C VAL A 368 -15.28 -8.98 -21.88
N ILE A 369 -15.29 -9.91 -22.84
CA ILE A 369 -16.39 -10.09 -23.80
C ILE A 369 -17.30 -11.21 -23.31
N PHE A 370 -18.52 -10.87 -22.97
CA PHE A 370 -19.55 -11.81 -22.51
C PHE A 370 -20.18 -12.58 -23.67
N PRO A 371 -20.84 -13.74 -23.41
CA PRO A 371 -21.42 -14.59 -24.47
C PRO A 371 -22.47 -13.92 -25.33
N ASP A 372 -23.15 -12.90 -24.84
CA ASP A 372 -24.13 -12.07 -25.55
C ASP A 372 -23.50 -10.97 -26.43
N GLY A 373 -22.16 -10.87 -26.43
CA GLY A 373 -21.40 -9.87 -27.16
C GLY A 373 -21.16 -8.56 -26.41
N LYS A 374 -21.76 -8.39 -25.23
CA LYS A 374 -21.50 -7.26 -24.34
C LYS A 374 -20.05 -7.26 -23.88
N ARG A 375 -19.48 -6.08 -23.68
CA ARG A 375 -18.13 -5.87 -23.18
C ARG A 375 -18.16 -5.07 -21.89
N ILE A 376 -17.36 -5.43 -20.92
CA ILE A 376 -17.00 -4.55 -19.81
C ILE A 376 -15.53 -4.17 -19.93
N ILE A 377 -15.16 -3.00 -19.41
CA ILE A 377 -13.78 -2.52 -19.33
C ILE A 377 -13.29 -2.81 -17.93
N LEU A 378 -12.44 -3.82 -17.78
CA LEU A 378 -11.81 -4.16 -16.50
C LEU A 378 -10.44 -3.49 -16.42
N LEU A 379 -10.20 -2.73 -15.35
CA LEU A 379 -8.94 -2.01 -15.14
C LEU A 379 -8.04 -2.77 -14.17
N ALA A 380 -6.73 -2.78 -14.48
CA ALA A 380 -5.67 -3.39 -13.69
C ALA A 380 -5.97 -4.86 -13.29
N LYS A 381 -6.76 -5.57 -14.08
CA LYS A 381 -7.22 -6.94 -13.81
C LYS A 381 -7.84 -7.11 -12.41
N GLY A 382 -8.57 -6.08 -11.94
CA GLY A 382 -9.17 -6.05 -10.61
C GLY A 382 -8.23 -5.64 -9.47
N ARG A 383 -6.96 -5.41 -9.74
CA ARG A 383 -5.98 -4.90 -8.77
C ARG A 383 -6.09 -3.36 -8.62
N LEU A 384 -5.22 -2.76 -7.82
CA LEU A 384 -5.18 -1.31 -7.56
C LEU A 384 -5.12 -0.49 -8.85
N VAL A 385 -6.23 0.17 -9.22
CA VAL A 385 -6.35 0.97 -10.45
C VAL A 385 -5.41 2.17 -10.46
N ASN A 386 -5.21 2.82 -9.32
CA ASN A 386 -4.38 4.01 -9.19
C ASN A 386 -2.89 3.74 -9.43
N LEU A 387 -2.41 2.55 -9.09
CA LEU A 387 -1.02 2.11 -9.31
C LEU A 387 -0.85 1.31 -10.59
N GLY A 388 -1.84 0.48 -10.96
CA GLY A 388 -1.81 -0.28 -12.19
C GLY A 388 -1.93 0.61 -13.44
N CYS A 389 -2.89 1.53 -13.44
CA CYS A 389 -3.18 2.39 -14.58
C CYS A 389 -2.57 3.81 -14.49
N ALA A 390 -2.04 4.20 -13.32
CA ALA A 390 -1.41 5.51 -13.10
C ALA A 390 -0.17 5.38 -12.21
N THR A 391 0.13 6.40 -11.41
CA THR A 391 1.37 6.51 -10.62
C THR A 391 1.13 6.49 -9.11
N GLY A 392 -0.09 6.18 -8.68
CA GLY A 392 -0.47 6.11 -7.27
C GLY A 392 -0.76 7.47 -6.63
N HIS A 393 -0.59 7.53 -5.32
CA HIS A 393 -0.88 8.74 -4.54
C HIS A 393 0.15 9.84 -4.77
N PRO A 394 -0.26 11.13 -4.71
CA PRO A 394 0.65 12.26 -4.88
C PRO A 394 1.67 12.36 -3.75
N SER A 395 2.84 12.92 -4.08
CA SER A 395 3.99 13.01 -3.18
C SER A 395 3.67 13.69 -1.84
N TYR A 396 2.85 14.74 -1.84
CA TYR A 396 2.50 15.45 -0.61
C TYR A 396 1.76 14.57 0.40
N VAL A 397 0.83 13.74 -0.07
CA VAL A 397 0.10 12.78 0.77
C VAL A 397 1.04 11.70 1.29
N MET A 398 1.87 11.14 0.41
CA MET A 398 2.84 10.11 0.80
C MET A 398 3.91 10.63 1.76
N SER A 399 4.16 11.94 1.78
CA SER A 399 5.01 12.58 2.80
C SER A 399 4.47 12.33 4.22
N SER A 400 3.15 12.37 4.43
CA SER A 400 2.54 12.07 5.73
C SER A 400 2.70 10.60 6.10
N SER A 401 2.37 9.69 5.20
CA SER A 401 2.48 8.25 5.42
C SER A 401 3.92 7.83 5.71
N PHE A 402 4.85 8.29 4.90
CA PHE A 402 6.27 7.92 5.02
C PHE A 402 6.99 8.64 6.17
N ALA A 403 6.50 9.81 6.60
CA ALA A 403 6.91 10.40 7.85
C ALA A 403 6.50 9.53 9.05
N ASN A 404 5.26 9.00 9.06
CA ASN A 404 4.80 8.06 10.06
C ASN A 404 5.62 6.76 10.04
N GLN A 405 5.88 6.19 8.85
CA GLN A 405 6.72 5.00 8.70
C GLN A 405 8.13 5.21 9.27
N THR A 406 8.76 6.31 8.91
CA THR A 406 10.12 6.62 9.38
C THR A 406 10.17 6.77 10.89
N ILE A 407 9.22 7.50 11.49
CA ILE A 407 9.11 7.67 12.94
C ILE A 407 8.82 6.32 13.62
N ALA A 408 7.94 5.49 13.03
CA ALA A 408 7.63 4.16 13.56
C ALA A 408 8.84 3.23 13.53
N GLN A 409 9.64 3.26 12.47
CA GLN A 409 10.89 2.50 12.39
C GLN A 409 11.89 2.96 13.46
N ILE A 410 12.06 4.27 13.65
CA ILE A 410 12.92 4.82 14.72
C ILE A 410 12.43 4.38 16.09
N GLU A 411 11.14 4.57 16.39
CA GLU A 411 10.55 4.23 17.69
C GLU A 411 10.70 2.74 17.99
N LEU A 412 10.32 1.89 17.04
CA LEU A 412 10.35 0.44 17.24
C LEU A 412 11.80 -0.10 17.35
N PHE A 413 12.73 0.41 16.53
CA PHE A 413 14.12 -0.02 16.55
C PHE A 413 14.85 0.44 17.81
N THR A 414 14.68 1.70 18.24
CA THR A 414 15.41 2.29 19.38
C THR A 414 14.76 1.97 20.73
N GLN A 415 13.45 1.67 20.75
CA GLN A 415 12.67 1.46 21.95
C GLN A 415 12.01 0.06 22.00
N THR A 416 12.58 -0.93 21.34
CA THR A 416 12.03 -2.30 21.23
C THR A 416 11.57 -2.86 22.59
N ALA A 417 12.28 -2.57 23.67
CA ALA A 417 11.94 -3.05 25.02
C ALA A 417 10.57 -2.53 25.54
N LYS A 418 10.05 -1.44 24.97
CA LYS A 418 8.73 -0.90 25.35
C LYS A 418 7.57 -1.64 24.68
N TYR A 419 7.88 -2.44 23.65
CA TYR A 419 6.88 -3.08 22.80
C TYR A 419 6.99 -4.62 22.91
N PRO A 420 6.32 -5.26 23.88
CA PRO A 420 6.12 -6.72 23.84
C PRO A 420 5.45 -7.13 22.52
N VAL A 421 5.42 -8.44 22.23
CA VAL A 421 4.70 -8.94 21.05
C VAL A 421 3.24 -8.50 21.10
N GLY A 422 2.83 -7.77 20.07
CA GLY A 422 1.49 -7.16 19.98
C GLY A 422 1.42 -6.18 18.80
N VAL A 423 0.25 -5.59 18.59
CA VAL A 423 0.02 -4.59 17.55
C VAL A 423 -0.29 -3.25 18.21
N TYR A 424 0.47 -2.22 17.87
CA TYR A 424 0.43 -0.90 18.48
C TYR A 424 0.20 0.19 17.43
N THR A 425 -0.34 1.34 17.84
CA THR A 425 -0.37 2.57 17.04
C THR A 425 0.68 3.54 17.56
N LEU A 426 1.14 4.45 16.71
CA LEU A 426 2.03 5.53 17.15
C LEU A 426 1.37 6.39 18.22
N PRO A 427 2.13 6.81 19.25
CA PRO A 427 1.65 7.77 20.25
C PRO A 427 1.15 9.07 19.61
N LYS A 428 0.08 9.65 20.13
CA LYS A 428 -0.59 10.84 19.58
C LYS A 428 0.35 12.03 19.36
N HIS A 429 1.32 12.23 20.21
CA HIS A 429 2.28 13.34 20.06
C HIS A 429 3.19 13.19 18.83
N LEU A 430 3.47 11.94 18.39
CA LEU A 430 4.23 11.67 17.18
C LEU A 430 3.37 11.87 15.92
N ASP A 431 2.10 11.48 15.98
CA ASP A 431 1.12 11.74 14.92
C ASP A 431 0.92 13.26 14.72
N GLU A 432 0.77 14.03 15.82
CA GLU A 432 0.71 15.50 15.76
C GLU A 432 2.02 16.13 15.22
N LYS A 433 3.17 15.53 15.52
CA LYS A 433 4.47 15.99 14.97
C LYS A 433 4.45 15.91 13.44
N VAL A 434 3.98 14.81 12.87
CA VAL A 434 3.86 14.65 11.41
C VAL A 434 2.97 15.75 10.83
N ALA A 435 1.81 16.02 11.42
CA ALA A 435 0.92 17.09 10.97
C ALA A 435 1.62 18.47 10.98
N ARG A 436 2.33 18.80 12.05
CA ARG A 436 3.06 20.07 12.16
C ARG A 436 4.12 20.26 11.07
N LEU A 437 4.84 19.20 10.74
CA LEU A 437 5.88 19.24 9.69
C LEU A 437 5.26 19.49 8.30
N GLN A 438 4.07 18.94 8.03
CA GLN A 438 3.36 19.15 6.77
C GLN A 438 2.79 20.59 6.62
N LEU A 439 2.28 21.17 7.71
CA LEU A 439 1.64 22.48 7.69
C LEU A 439 2.57 23.60 7.21
N LYS A 440 3.88 23.49 7.45
CA LYS A 440 4.87 24.49 7.04
C LYS A 440 4.86 24.74 5.52
N LYS A 441 4.75 23.69 4.71
CA LYS A 441 4.69 23.80 3.23
C LYS A 441 3.43 24.52 2.76
N LEU A 442 2.33 24.38 3.50
CA LEU A 442 1.05 25.01 3.19
C LEU A 442 0.95 26.47 3.68
N ASN A 443 2.00 27.00 4.31
CA ASN A 443 1.98 28.31 4.97
C ASN A 443 0.84 28.43 6.00
N ALA A 444 0.40 27.31 6.58
CA ALA A 444 -0.65 27.28 7.57
C ALA A 444 -0.11 27.75 8.94
N GLN A 445 -0.86 28.60 9.61
CA GLN A 445 -0.52 29.13 10.92
C GLN A 445 -1.44 28.55 11.98
N LEU A 446 -0.87 27.88 12.97
CA LEU A 446 -1.63 27.37 14.10
C LEU A 446 -1.88 28.47 15.14
N THR A 447 -3.10 28.49 15.67
CA THR A 447 -3.40 29.28 16.86
C THR A 447 -2.66 28.68 18.07
N VAL A 448 -2.03 29.53 18.86
CA VAL A 448 -1.34 29.14 20.10
C VAL A 448 -2.25 29.36 21.28
N LEU A 449 -2.45 28.33 22.12
CA LEU A 449 -3.25 28.45 23.34
C LEU A 449 -2.55 29.36 24.35
N THR A 450 -3.33 30.20 25.03
CA THR A 450 -2.89 30.80 26.28
C THR A 450 -2.93 29.78 27.42
N ASP A 451 -2.21 30.05 28.51
CA ASP A 451 -2.21 29.14 29.68
C ASP A 451 -3.61 29.00 30.27
N GLN A 452 -4.42 30.06 30.25
CA GLN A 452 -5.81 30.05 30.70
C GLN A 452 -6.69 29.16 29.82
N GLN A 453 -6.52 29.24 28.49
CA GLN A 453 -7.25 28.38 27.54
C GLN A 453 -6.86 26.90 27.69
N ALA A 454 -5.56 26.61 27.80
CA ALA A 454 -5.08 25.25 28.00
C ALA A 454 -5.63 24.64 29.29
N THR A 455 -5.61 25.41 30.40
CA THR A 455 -6.18 25.02 31.70
C THR A 455 -7.68 24.80 31.60
N TYR A 456 -8.41 25.70 30.92
CA TYR A 456 -9.87 25.62 30.79
C TYR A 456 -10.35 24.35 30.07
N ILE A 457 -9.66 23.97 28.98
CA ILE A 457 -10.01 22.77 28.20
C ILE A 457 -9.27 21.51 28.67
N GLY A 458 -8.37 21.63 29.65
CA GLY A 458 -7.69 20.46 30.25
C GLY A 458 -6.69 19.76 29.34
N VAL A 459 -6.01 20.50 28.46
CA VAL A 459 -4.98 19.95 27.57
C VAL A 459 -3.64 20.63 27.76
N PRO A 460 -2.50 19.98 27.46
CA PRO A 460 -1.20 20.63 27.42
C PRO A 460 -1.19 21.75 26.37
N LYS A 461 -0.46 22.86 26.66
CA LYS A 461 -0.37 24.01 25.76
C LYS A 461 0.17 23.67 24.37
N ASP A 462 1.10 22.72 24.30
CA ASP A 462 1.79 22.31 23.10
C ASP A 462 1.30 20.96 22.55
N GLY A 463 0.20 20.42 23.10
CA GLY A 463 -0.38 19.13 22.73
C GLY A 463 0.17 17.95 23.58
N PRO A 464 -0.32 16.74 23.36
CA PRO A 464 -1.40 16.43 22.42
C PRO A 464 -2.76 17.02 22.82
N TYR A 465 -3.51 17.47 21.81
CA TYR A 465 -4.79 18.16 22.04
C TYR A 465 -5.99 17.21 22.14
N LYS A 466 -5.81 15.97 21.77
CA LYS A 466 -6.82 14.91 21.84
C LYS A 466 -6.27 13.67 22.54
N ALA A 467 -7.16 12.91 23.19
CA ALA A 467 -6.79 11.62 23.76
C ALA A 467 -6.33 10.61 22.70
N ASP A 468 -5.52 9.63 23.10
CA ASP A 468 -4.92 8.64 22.19
C ASP A 468 -5.94 7.87 21.35
N HIS A 469 -7.13 7.61 21.91
CA HIS A 469 -8.21 6.89 21.23
C HIS A 469 -9.00 7.73 20.22
N TYR A 470 -8.82 9.06 20.20
CA TYR A 470 -9.59 9.94 19.31
C TYR A 470 -9.11 9.80 17.85
N ARG A 471 -10.05 9.64 16.90
CA ARG A 471 -9.79 9.34 15.48
C ARG A 471 -10.33 10.38 14.49
N TYR A 472 -10.54 11.61 14.83
CA TYR A 472 -10.97 12.77 14.01
C TYR A 472 -12.11 12.48 13.01
#